data_7df4de94f692908d6ef53338889eda17
#
_entry.id   7df4de94f692908d6ef53338889eda17
#
_cell.length_a   1.000
_cell.length_b   1.000
_cell.length_c   1.000
_cell.angle_alpha   90.00
_cell.angle_beta   90.00
_cell.angle_gamma   90.00
#
_symmetry.space_group_name_H-M   'P 1'
#
loop_
_entity.id
_entity.type
_entity.pdbx_description
1 polymer ?
#
loop_
_entity_poly.entity_id
_entity_poly.type
_entity_poly.pdbx_seq_one_letter_code
_entity_poly.pdbx_strand_id
1 'polypeptide(L)'
;FGSLLGACSGKGEQPKVEPTTLCLTDNLLRIVSVDTVHVREVVDELTLNGRVTFNQDQVANVYPMFGGNVTELRAEIGDFVHKGEVLAVIRSGEVADYEKQLKEAEQQLLLARRNMDATQDMYTSGMASDKDVLQAKQELASAEAEERRIKEIFSIYHFSGNAFYQL
;
A
#
# COMPACT_ATOMS: atom_id res chain seq x y z
N PHE A 1 -61.97 -42.64 47.91
CA PHE A 1 -62.63 -41.33 47.87
C PHE A 1 -62.53 -40.76 46.47
N GLY A 2 -63.66 -40.83 45.80
CA GLY A 2 -63.84 -40.41 44.46
C GLY A 2 -64.08 -38.94 44.32
N SER A 3 -63.81 -38.41 43.12
CA SER A 3 -64.50 -37.22 42.64
C SER A 3 -64.51 -37.25 41.11
N LEU A 4 -65.67 -37.51 40.57
CA LEU A 4 -66.02 -37.33 39.19
C LEU A 4 -66.10 -35.86 38.86
N LEU A 5 -65.42 -35.43 37.85
CA LEU A 5 -65.66 -34.13 37.17
C LEU A 5 -66.12 -34.42 35.77
N GLY A 6 -67.41 -34.20 35.53
CA GLY A 6 -68.04 -34.29 34.22
C GLY A 6 -67.60 -33.15 33.32
N ALA A 7 -67.13 -33.49 32.13
CA ALA A 7 -66.89 -32.53 31.07
C ALA A 7 -68.19 -32.32 30.28
N CYS A 8 -68.74 -31.09 30.32
CA CYS A 8 -69.82 -30.68 29.44
C CYS A 8 -69.24 -30.43 28.03
N SER A 9 -69.59 -31.30 27.11
CA SER A 9 -69.40 -31.10 25.68
C SER A 9 -70.46 -30.14 25.15
N GLY A 10 -70.16 -28.89 25.15
CA GLY A 10 -70.98 -27.87 24.47
C GLY A 10 -70.69 -27.87 23.01
N LYS A 11 -71.55 -28.46 22.22
CA LYS A 11 -71.55 -28.37 20.76
C LYS A 11 -71.96 -26.95 20.39
N GLY A 12 -70.95 -26.11 20.12
CA GLY A 12 -71.18 -24.73 19.61
C GLY A 12 -71.73 -24.82 18.21
N GLU A 13 -72.95 -24.51 18.06
CA GLU A 13 -73.64 -24.30 16.78
C GLU A 13 -73.04 -23.03 16.16
N GLN A 14 -72.29 -23.21 15.08
CA GLN A 14 -71.79 -22.07 14.31
C GLN A 14 -73.00 -21.35 13.68
N PRO A 15 -73.14 -20.04 13.82
CA PRO A 15 -74.19 -19.32 13.13
C PRO A 15 -74.00 -19.45 11.63
N LYS A 16 -74.98 -20.02 10.98
CA LYS A 16 -75.06 -20.10 9.52
C LYS A 16 -75.20 -18.68 9.01
N VAL A 17 -74.10 -18.11 8.53
CA VAL A 17 -74.11 -16.83 7.84
C VAL A 17 -74.78 -17.03 6.48
N GLU A 18 -76.01 -16.57 6.41
CA GLU A 18 -76.70 -16.46 5.13
C GLU A 18 -75.99 -15.43 4.25
N PRO A 19 -75.78 -15.68 2.99
CA PRO A 19 -75.18 -14.69 2.12
C PRO A 19 -76.10 -13.50 1.97
N THR A 20 -75.76 -12.42 2.66
CA THR A 20 -76.48 -11.13 2.50
C THR A 20 -76.17 -10.62 1.09
N THR A 21 -77.12 -10.83 0.18
CA THR A 21 -77.05 -10.28 -1.19
C THR A 21 -77.16 -8.76 -1.06
N LEU A 22 -76.06 -8.08 -1.27
CA LEU A 22 -76.00 -6.62 -1.28
C LEU A 22 -76.50 -6.15 -2.64
N CYS A 23 -77.73 -5.59 -2.71
CA CYS A 23 -78.23 -4.97 -3.92
C CYS A 23 -77.65 -3.57 -4.10
N LEU A 24 -76.76 -3.39 -5.05
CA LEU A 24 -76.20 -2.09 -5.40
C LEU A 24 -77.22 -1.29 -6.22
N THR A 25 -77.57 -0.11 -5.72
CA THR A 25 -78.41 0.85 -6.45
C THR A 25 -77.57 1.53 -7.53
N ASP A 26 -78.17 1.94 -8.65
CA ASP A 26 -77.47 2.59 -9.76
C ASP A 26 -76.57 3.76 -9.37
N ASN A 27 -76.94 4.48 -8.32
CA ASN A 27 -76.08 5.55 -7.77
C ASN A 27 -74.85 5.05 -7.07
N LEU A 28 -74.87 3.89 -6.43
CA LEU A 28 -73.72 3.25 -5.80
C LEU A 28 -72.76 2.65 -6.82
N LEU A 29 -73.29 2.12 -7.92
CA LEU A 29 -72.46 1.56 -9.02
C LEU A 29 -71.54 2.61 -9.68
N ARG A 30 -71.90 3.90 -9.58
CA ARG A 30 -71.05 5.00 -10.10
C ARG A 30 -69.89 5.37 -9.19
N ILE A 31 -70.00 5.00 -7.92
CA ILE A 31 -69.02 5.42 -6.89
C ILE A 31 -68.14 4.23 -6.47
N VAL A 32 -68.62 3.00 -6.65
CA VAL A 32 -67.88 1.81 -6.20
C VAL A 32 -67.15 1.21 -7.39
N SER A 33 -65.84 1.12 -7.28
CA SER A 33 -65.01 0.34 -8.20
C SER A 33 -64.68 -0.99 -7.54
N VAL A 34 -64.95 -2.07 -8.25
CA VAL A 34 -64.63 -3.43 -7.80
C VAL A 34 -63.37 -3.87 -8.52
N ASP A 35 -62.35 -4.17 -7.74
CA ASP A 35 -61.12 -4.70 -8.26
C ASP A 35 -60.83 -6.08 -7.67
N THR A 36 -60.06 -6.88 -8.41
CA THR A 36 -59.73 -8.24 -8.00
C THR A 36 -58.33 -8.22 -7.39
N VAL A 37 -58.17 -8.79 -6.20
CA VAL A 37 -56.90 -8.93 -5.56
C VAL A 37 -56.06 -9.98 -6.31
N HIS A 38 -54.96 -9.55 -6.86
CA HIS A 38 -54.01 -10.42 -7.51
C HIS A 38 -52.77 -10.55 -6.65
N VAL A 39 -52.25 -11.76 -6.52
CA VAL A 39 -50.91 -11.97 -5.90
C VAL A 39 -49.89 -11.51 -6.92
N ARG A 40 -49.14 -10.49 -6.55
CA ARG A 40 -48.04 -9.99 -7.38
C ARG A 40 -46.78 -9.97 -6.53
N GLU A 41 -45.64 -10.30 -7.12
CA GLU A 41 -44.36 -10.19 -6.51
C GLU A 41 -44.03 -8.70 -6.27
N VAL A 42 -43.78 -8.35 -5.03
CA VAL A 42 -43.37 -6.99 -4.66
C VAL A 42 -41.86 -6.90 -4.86
N VAL A 43 -41.47 -6.19 -5.88
CA VAL A 43 -40.06 -5.85 -6.11
C VAL A 43 -39.80 -4.51 -5.45
N ASP A 44 -39.12 -4.54 -4.31
CA ASP A 44 -38.64 -3.33 -3.66
C ASP A 44 -37.42 -2.80 -4.42
N GLU A 45 -37.59 -1.69 -5.09
CA GLU A 45 -36.48 -0.97 -5.71
C GLU A 45 -35.85 -0.04 -4.69
N LEU A 46 -34.64 -0.41 -4.21
CA LEU A 46 -33.85 0.44 -3.34
C LEU A 46 -32.95 1.34 -4.19
N THR A 47 -33.27 2.61 -4.27
CA THR A 47 -32.41 3.60 -4.93
C THR A 47 -31.36 4.08 -3.96
N LEU A 48 -30.09 3.73 -4.23
CA LEU A 48 -28.94 4.13 -3.44
C LEU A 48 -28.15 5.20 -4.18
N ASN A 49 -27.84 6.28 -3.45
CA ASN A 49 -26.92 7.30 -3.92
C ASN A 49 -25.53 6.97 -3.36
N GLY A 50 -24.55 6.85 -4.24
CA GLY A 50 -23.17 6.52 -3.88
C GLY A 50 -22.17 7.35 -4.68
N ARG A 51 -20.98 7.47 -4.12
CA ARG A 51 -19.82 8.04 -4.81
C ARG A 51 -18.80 6.93 -5.07
N VAL A 52 -18.41 6.74 -6.31
CA VAL A 52 -17.34 5.82 -6.65
C VAL A 52 -16.02 6.47 -6.30
N THR A 53 -15.25 5.83 -5.45
CA THR A 53 -13.88 6.22 -5.10
C THR A 53 -12.97 5.00 -5.16
N PHE A 54 -11.66 5.24 -5.14
CA PHE A 54 -10.69 4.15 -5.04
C PHE A 54 -10.70 3.52 -3.63
N ASN A 55 -10.31 2.26 -3.53
CA ASN A 55 -10.12 1.60 -2.26
C ASN A 55 -8.83 2.13 -1.61
N GLN A 56 -8.95 2.81 -0.46
CA GLN A 56 -7.81 3.43 0.24
C GLN A 56 -6.77 2.41 0.69
N ASP A 57 -7.16 1.17 0.98
CA ASP A 57 -6.25 0.09 1.38
C ASP A 57 -5.35 -0.40 0.22
N GLN A 58 -5.71 -0.05 -1.02
CA GLN A 58 -4.97 -0.41 -2.23
C GLN A 58 -4.25 0.79 -2.86
N VAL A 59 -4.20 1.92 -2.17
CA VAL A 59 -3.46 3.10 -2.61
C VAL A 59 -2.11 3.15 -1.94
N ALA A 60 -1.04 3.14 -2.72
CA ALA A 60 0.30 3.39 -2.26
C ALA A 60 0.76 4.78 -2.73
N ASN A 61 1.15 5.63 -1.79
CA ASN A 61 1.77 6.90 -2.12
C ASN A 61 3.28 6.70 -2.23
N VAL A 62 3.85 7.03 -3.37
CA VAL A 62 5.29 6.96 -3.61
C VAL A 62 5.87 8.35 -3.38
N TYR A 63 6.76 8.46 -2.41
CA TYR A 63 7.45 9.70 -2.08
C TYR A 63 8.94 9.57 -2.38
N PRO A 64 9.56 10.58 -3.00
CA PRO A 64 11.01 10.62 -3.15
C PRO A 64 11.67 10.79 -1.78
N MET A 65 12.77 10.09 -1.55
CA MET A 65 13.57 10.23 -0.33
C MET A 65 14.37 11.53 -0.31
N PHE A 66 14.84 11.96 -1.48
CA PHE A 66 15.65 13.17 -1.65
C PHE A 66 14.91 14.16 -2.52
N GLY A 67 14.96 15.43 -2.12
CA GLY A 67 14.43 16.53 -2.92
C GLY A 67 15.22 16.70 -4.22
N GLY A 68 14.53 17.02 -5.30
CA GLY A 68 15.20 17.19 -6.58
C GLY A 68 14.25 17.54 -7.72
N ASN A 69 14.80 17.65 -8.91
CA ASN A 69 14.05 17.91 -10.13
C ASN A 69 13.74 16.59 -10.85
N VAL A 70 12.49 16.35 -11.18
CA VAL A 70 12.10 15.24 -12.05
C VAL A 70 12.64 15.51 -13.45
N THR A 71 13.49 14.63 -13.94
CA THR A 71 14.08 14.73 -15.29
C THR A 71 13.34 13.87 -16.29
N GLU A 72 12.80 12.76 -15.86
CA GLU A 72 12.05 11.83 -16.69
C GLU A 72 10.88 11.25 -15.89
N LEU A 73 9.70 11.27 -16.47
CA LEU A 73 8.50 10.61 -15.94
C LEU A 73 8.14 9.51 -16.92
N ARG A 74 8.11 8.26 -16.45
CA ARG A 74 7.85 7.09 -17.30
C ARG A 74 6.46 6.53 -17.15
N ALA A 75 5.77 6.85 -16.06
CA ALA A 75 4.42 6.39 -15.81
C ALA A 75 3.42 7.53 -16.02
N GLU A 76 2.36 7.27 -16.77
CA GLU A 76 1.25 8.21 -17.00
C GLU A 76 0.00 7.77 -16.23
N ILE A 77 -0.97 8.68 -16.10
CA ILE A 77 -2.23 8.36 -15.41
C ILE A 77 -3.02 7.33 -16.23
N GLY A 78 -3.26 6.19 -15.62
CA GLY A 78 -3.96 5.07 -16.25
C GLY A 78 -3.05 3.91 -16.63
N ASP A 79 -1.75 4.08 -16.52
CA ASP A 79 -0.80 3.02 -16.81
C ASP A 79 -0.80 1.92 -15.75
N PHE A 80 -0.52 0.72 -16.20
CA PHE A 80 -0.32 -0.43 -15.33
C PHE A 80 1.17 -0.61 -15.05
N VAL A 81 1.56 -0.50 -13.79
CA VAL A 81 2.97 -0.59 -13.37
C VAL A 81 3.26 -1.89 -12.64
N HIS A 82 4.45 -2.43 -12.82
CA HIS A 82 4.89 -3.66 -12.20
C HIS A 82 5.81 -3.38 -11.02
N LYS A 83 5.90 -4.35 -10.12
CA LYS A 83 6.82 -4.24 -8.98
C LYS A 83 8.27 -4.11 -9.47
N GLY A 84 8.95 -3.03 -9.05
CA GLY A 84 10.33 -2.74 -9.45
C GLY A 84 10.46 -1.93 -10.74
N GLU A 85 9.34 -1.51 -11.31
CA GLU A 85 9.34 -0.63 -12.48
C GLU A 85 9.69 0.81 -12.09
N VAL A 86 10.49 1.47 -12.92
CA VAL A 86 10.93 2.84 -12.70
C VAL A 86 9.82 3.80 -13.12
N LEU A 87 9.25 4.50 -12.17
CA LEU A 87 8.17 5.46 -12.40
C LEU A 87 8.68 6.83 -12.81
N ALA A 88 9.74 7.29 -12.17
CA ALA A 88 10.34 8.59 -12.43
C ALA A 88 11.85 8.57 -12.15
N VAL A 89 12.56 9.47 -12.82
CA VAL A 89 13.98 9.72 -12.57
C VAL A 89 14.13 11.13 -12.03
N ILE A 90 14.75 11.22 -10.83
CA ILE A 90 14.91 12.48 -10.12
C ILE A 90 16.38 12.82 -10.01
N ARG A 91 16.73 14.05 -10.34
CA ARG A 91 18.05 14.61 -10.16
C ARG A 91 18.10 15.38 -8.85
N SER A 92 18.97 14.95 -7.96
CA SER A 92 19.13 15.52 -6.62
C SER A 92 20.56 16.03 -6.41
N GLY A 93 20.67 17.20 -5.77
CA GLY A 93 21.95 17.74 -5.34
C GLY A 93 22.58 16.91 -4.19
N GLU A 94 21.74 16.40 -3.29
CA GLU A 94 22.20 15.55 -2.19
C GLU A 94 22.83 14.25 -2.69
N VAL A 95 22.26 13.65 -3.74
CA VAL A 95 22.85 12.45 -4.37
C VAL A 95 24.20 12.79 -5.00
N ALA A 96 24.34 13.95 -5.63
CA ALA A 96 25.60 14.40 -6.19
C ALA A 96 26.70 14.58 -5.10
N ASP A 97 26.31 15.06 -3.93
CA ASP A 97 27.22 15.18 -2.79
C ASP A 97 27.69 13.80 -2.28
N TYR A 98 26.79 12.80 -2.23
CA TYR A 98 27.19 11.42 -1.92
C TYR A 98 28.11 10.81 -2.99
N GLU A 99 27.86 11.06 -4.27
CA GLU A 99 28.76 10.63 -5.35
C GLU A 99 30.17 11.23 -5.19
N LYS A 100 30.23 12.52 -4.85
CA LYS A 100 31.52 13.17 -4.55
C LYS A 100 32.22 12.51 -3.36
N GLN A 101 31.50 12.28 -2.26
CA GLN A 101 32.06 11.62 -1.07
C GLN A 101 32.57 10.21 -1.39
N LEU A 102 31.85 9.45 -2.23
CA LEU A 102 32.31 8.13 -2.66
C LEU A 102 33.62 8.22 -3.43
N LYS A 103 33.73 9.17 -4.36
CA LYS A 103 34.96 9.40 -5.12
C LYS A 103 36.15 9.80 -4.22
N GLU A 104 35.91 10.65 -3.23
CA GLU A 104 36.92 11.04 -2.25
C GLU A 104 37.37 9.84 -1.42
N ALA A 105 36.46 9.01 -0.94
CA ALA A 105 36.76 7.80 -0.19
C ALA A 105 37.54 6.76 -1.03
N GLU A 106 37.15 6.56 -2.29
CA GLU A 106 37.89 5.68 -3.25
C GLU A 106 39.33 6.16 -3.46
N GLN A 107 39.54 7.47 -3.59
CA GLN A 107 40.90 8.03 -3.75
C GLN A 107 41.72 7.87 -2.45
N GLN A 108 41.09 8.10 -1.30
CA GLN A 108 41.73 7.91 0.00
C GLN A 108 42.14 6.45 0.23
N LEU A 109 41.26 5.52 -0.12
CA LEU A 109 41.57 4.08 -0.06
C LEU A 109 42.74 3.70 -0.97
N LEU A 110 42.76 4.21 -2.20
CA LEU A 110 43.87 3.96 -3.12
C LEU A 110 45.20 4.47 -2.56
N LEU A 111 45.17 5.67 -1.97
CA LEU A 111 46.37 6.24 -1.34
C LEU A 111 46.82 5.41 -0.13
N ALA A 112 45.89 5.03 0.74
CA ALA A 112 46.20 4.24 1.94
C ALA A 112 46.77 2.85 1.57
N ARG A 113 46.27 2.20 0.52
CA ARG A 113 46.82 0.93 -0.02
C ARG A 113 48.26 1.11 -0.48
N ARG A 114 48.54 2.12 -1.31
CA ARG A 114 49.88 2.41 -1.78
C ARG A 114 50.85 2.72 -0.66
N ASN A 115 50.38 3.46 0.36
CA ASN A 115 51.18 3.78 1.53
C ASN A 115 51.50 2.52 2.36
N MET A 116 50.55 1.65 2.54
CA MET A 116 50.70 0.36 3.22
C MET A 116 51.74 -0.51 2.47
N ASP A 117 51.60 -0.66 1.13
CA ASP A 117 52.51 -1.43 0.31
C ASP A 117 53.97 -0.88 0.42
N ALA A 118 54.13 0.44 0.24
CA ALA A 118 55.43 1.09 0.36
C ALA A 118 56.04 0.93 1.77
N THR A 119 55.26 1.06 2.81
CA THR A 119 55.70 0.88 4.20
C THR A 119 56.13 -0.57 4.45
N GLN A 120 55.40 -1.53 3.90
CA GLN A 120 55.74 -2.94 4.01
C GLN A 120 57.06 -3.28 3.27
N ASP A 121 57.32 -2.67 2.11
CA ASP A 121 58.57 -2.82 1.38
C ASP A 121 59.75 -2.20 2.16
N MET A 122 59.56 -1.03 2.75
CA MET A 122 60.56 -0.40 3.63
C MET A 122 60.84 -1.25 4.87
N TYR A 123 59.81 -1.86 5.47
CA TYR A 123 59.99 -2.73 6.64
C TYR A 123 60.82 -3.98 6.27
N THR A 124 60.54 -4.64 5.14
CA THR A 124 61.31 -5.80 4.69
C THR A 124 62.78 -5.45 4.40
N SER A 125 63.04 -4.21 4.02
CA SER A 125 64.37 -3.66 3.80
C SER A 125 65.05 -3.13 5.08
N GLY A 126 64.39 -3.23 6.23
CA GLY A 126 64.91 -2.76 7.51
C GLY A 126 64.89 -1.22 7.68
N MET A 127 64.16 -0.49 6.80
CA MET A 127 64.09 0.99 6.82
C MET A 127 62.81 1.53 7.52
N ALA A 128 61.87 0.69 7.87
CA ALA A 128 60.66 1.07 8.64
C ALA A 128 60.55 0.22 9.91
N SER A 129 59.84 0.77 10.90
CA SER A 129 59.59 0.07 12.17
C SER A 129 58.26 -0.67 12.16
N ASP A 130 58.07 -1.61 13.11
CA ASP A 130 56.76 -2.24 13.36
C ASP A 130 55.62 -1.24 13.62
N LYS A 131 55.96 -0.14 14.25
CA LYS A 131 55.00 0.95 14.52
C LYS A 131 54.51 1.59 13.22
N ASP A 132 55.43 1.82 12.26
CA ASP A 132 55.07 2.42 10.95
C ASP A 132 54.14 1.51 10.18
N VAL A 133 54.42 0.19 10.15
CA VAL A 133 53.54 -0.81 9.53
C VAL A 133 52.18 -0.86 10.20
N LEU A 134 52.16 -0.82 11.55
CA LEU A 134 50.86 -0.82 12.27
C LEU A 134 50.06 0.42 11.96
N GLN A 135 50.69 1.60 11.89
CA GLN A 135 50.02 2.85 11.54
C GLN A 135 49.45 2.79 10.10
N ALA A 136 50.23 2.38 9.13
CA ALA A 136 49.78 2.26 7.74
C ALA A 136 48.60 1.26 7.60
N LYS A 137 48.63 0.16 8.38
CA LYS A 137 47.53 -0.79 8.46
C LYS A 137 46.25 -0.21 9.04
N GLN A 138 46.36 0.63 10.08
CA GLN A 138 45.21 1.32 10.66
C GLN A 138 44.60 2.34 9.69
N GLU A 139 45.45 3.11 8.99
CA GLU A 139 45.01 4.05 7.95
C GLU A 139 44.26 3.34 6.81
N LEU A 140 44.78 2.21 6.34
CA LEU A 140 44.11 1.38 5.34
C LEU A 140 42.76 0.88 5.84
N ALA A 141 42.70 0.31 7.03
CA ALA A 141 41.45 -0.20 7.61
C ALA A 141 40.40 0.91 7.79
N SER A 142 40.82 2.10 8.17
CA SER A 142 39.93 3.28 8.30
C SER A 142 39.37 3.70 6.92
N ALA A 143 40.23 3.76 5.91
CA ALA A 143 39.81 4.10 4.54
C ALA A 143 38.85 3.05 3.93
N GLU A 144 39.10 1.77 4.18
CA GLU A 144 38.21 0.68 3.76
C GLU A 144 36.84 0.75 4.46
N ALA A 145 36.81 1.09 5.73
CA ALA A 145 35.57 1.25 6.48
C ALA A 145 34.72 2.42 5.96
N GLU A 146 35.36 3.54 5.64
CA GLU A 146 34.69 4.72 5.12
C GLU A 146 34.11 4.50 3.72
N GLU A 147 34.89 3.90 2.82
CA GLU A 147 34.40 3.52 1.49
C GLU A 147 33.20 2.57 1.59
N ARG A 148 33.28 1.57 2.46
CA ARG A 148 32.17 0.62 2.66
C ARG A 148 30.92 1.32 3.19
N ARG A 149 31.06 2.21 4.17
CA ARG A 149 29.94 2.99 4.73
C ARG A 149 29.19 3.76 3.64
N ILE A 150 29.91 4.43 2.75
CA ILE A 150 29.29 5.21 1.67
C ILE A 150 28.65 4.29 0.64
N LYS A 151 29.27 3.18 0.27
CA LYS A 151 28.69 2.18 -0.63
C LYS A 151 27.40 1.57 -0.08
N GLU A 152 27.32 1.34 1.22
CA GLU A 152 26.10 0.86 1.86
C GLU A 152 24.97 1.88 1.73
N ILE A 153 25.24 3.17 1.88
CA ILE A 153 24.25 4.23 1.64
C ILE A 153 23.73 4.17 0.22
N PHE A 154 24.60 4.01 -0.78
CA PHE A 154 24.19 3.86 -2.18
C PHE A 154 23.29 2.64 -2.40
N SER A 155 23.60 1.53 -1.74
CA SER A 155 22.82 0.29 -1.88
C SER A 155 21.41 0.41 -1.25
N ILE A 156 21.29 1.12 -0.14
CA ILE A 156 20.03 1.34 0.57
C ILE A 156 19.09 2.22 -0.27
N TYR A 157 19.62 3.24 -0.89
CA TYR A 157 18.84 4.25 -1.59
C TYR A 157 18.67 4.00 -3.09
N HIS A 158 19.18 2.89 -3.61
CA HIS A 158 19.06 2.51 -5.03
C HIS A 158 19.51 3.63 -5.99
N PHE A 159 20.63 4.27 -5.67
CA PHE A 159 21.16 5.30 -6.54
C PHE A 159 21.59 4.69 -7.88
N SER A 160 21.08 5.26 -8.96
CA SER A 160 21.61 5.03 -10.30
C SER A 160 22.61 6.14 -10.61
N GLY A 161 23.85 5.82 -10.93
CA GLY A 161 24.94 6.78 -11.10
C GLY A 161 24.55 8.09 -11.82
N ASN A 162 25.38 9.15 -11.69
CA ASN A 162 25.14 10.50 -12.21
C ASN A 162 24.09 11.35 -11.45
N ALA A 163 24.04 11.26 -10.13
CA ALA A 163 23.14 12.04 -9.25
C ALA A 163 21.64 11.81 -9.51
N PHE A 164 21.28 10.65 -10.06
CA PHE A 164 19.88 10.24 -10.26
C PHE A 164 19.51 9.12 -9.32
N TYR A 165 18.25 9.10 -8.87
CA TYR A 165 17.66 7.94 -8.24
C TYR A 165 16.30 7.62 -8.85
N GLN A 166 15.89 6.37 -8.75
CA GLN A 166 14.69 5.84 -9.37
C GLN A 166 13.62 5.62 -8.30
N LEU A 167 12.41 6.00 -8.61
CA LEU A 167 11.22 5.75 -7.80
C LEU A 167 10.45 4.55 -8.31
#